data_67b1823145173b0c13f25f0bc0549957
#
_entry.id   67b1823145173b0c13f25f0bc0549957
#
_cell.length_a   1.000
_cell.length_b   1.000
_cell.length_c   1.000
_cell.angle_alpha   90.00
_cell.angle_beta   90.00
_cell.angle_gamma   90.00
#
_symmetry.space_group_name_H-M   'P 1'
#
loop_
_entity.id
_entity.type
_entity.pdbx_description
1 polymer ?
#
loop_
_entity_poly.entity_id
_entity_poly.type
_entity_poly.pdbx_seq_one_letter_code
_entity_poly.pdbx_strand_id
1 'polypeptide(L)'
;SAYGTSVVETSLKSRKVMEYELLDYETTGDMANFTGEQAFTRALVGLFTEDEQHVYFVTGHGERDLAENYWQVKSLLDGEGYVTRAVNLATTGRVPEEAAILVIAGPRKDFTKEEIYAIEAYLDEGGNVAALLDPLGQADDLPNLKEMLRNQGIGVNDDLVIDPGSHYFLDMAGVIPKTRSHLITERLVTKDLSTFLPRSRSLYRIDDGEKDWESSSISVEPLLETTDEAWGETDFASEATFDPKIDMPGPLTLAYVVKHELGSSQARLLVVGNASFLDNDIVTFQGNIDFFMNSVGWMTGKKDSISIRPKTPSYEQVYLSDRQAKSVFYSTVMVIPAAFALLGVGVWVRRRNL
;
A
#
# COMPACT_ATOMS: atom_id res chain seq x y z
N SER A 1 -24.91 30.92 5.14
CA SER A 1 -24.80 29.85 6.16
C SER A 1 -25.39 28.58 5.56
N ALA A 2 -24.53 27.62 5.24
CA ALA A 2 -25.00 26.29 4.87
C ALA A 2 -25.52 25.61 6.14
N TYR A 3 -26.76 25.11 6.11
CA TYR A 3 -27.30 24.25 7.14
C TYR A 3 -26.38 23.01 7.24
N GLY A 4 -26.05 22.59 8.48
CA GLY A 4 -25.26 21.37 8.70
C GLY A 4 -23.75 21.56 8.78
N THR A 5 -23.26 22.78 9.05
CA THR A 5 -21.84 23.02 9.31
C THR A 5 -21.60 23.20 10.81
N SER A 6 -20.77 22.37 11.41
CA SER A 6 -20.23 22.57 12.76
C SER A 6 -18.88 23.28 12.70
N VAL A 7 -18.62 24.16 13.65
CA VAL A 7 -17.31 24.85 13.75
C VAL A 7 -16.68 24.47 15.08
N VAL A 8 -15.46 23.96 15.03
CA VAL A 8 -14.63 23.72 16.20
C VAL A 8 -13.58 24.82 16.24
N GLU A 9 -13.48 25.56 17.34
CA GLU A 9 -12.71 26.80 17.42
C GLU A 9 -11.86 26.87 18.69
N THR A 10 -10.66 27.41 18.55
CA THR A 10 -9.81 27.88 19.64
C THR A 10 -9.61 29.37 19.53
N SER A 11 -8.91 29.99 20.46
CA SER A 11 -8.59 31.43 20.39
C SER A 11 -7.74 31.83 19.16
N LEU A 12 -7.09 30.86 18.50
CA LEU A 12 -6.12 31.09 17.41
C LEU A 12 -6.55 30.47 16.07
N LYS A 13 -7.30 29.39 16.09
CA LYS A 13 -7.66 28.62 14.87
C LYS A 13 -9.11 28.18 14.92
N SER A 14 -9.74 28.04 13.76
CA SER A 14 -11.05 27.42 13.61
C SER A 14 -11.05 26.37 12.49
N ARG A 15 -11.79 25.27 12.68
CA ARG A 15 -12.01 24.22 11.69
C ARG A 15 -13.50 23.99 11.51
N LYS A 16 -13.92 23.82 10.26
CA LYS A 16 -15.31 23.50 9.91
C LYS A 16 -15.43 22.00 9.68
N VAL A 17 -16.49 21.42 10.23
CA VAL A 17 -16.91 20.04 9.96
C VAL A 17 -18.21 20.14 9.18
N MET A 18 -18.21 19.64 7.96
CA MET A 18 -19.35 19.71 7.05
C MET A 18 -20.26 18.48 7.26
N GLU A 19 -21.55 18.61 6.93
CA GLU A 19 -22.52 17.53 7.07
C GLU A 19 -22.12 16.26 6.30
N TYR A 20 -21.55 16.41 5.10
CA TYR A 20 -21.08 15.27 4.29
C TYR A 20 -19.88 14.54 4.91
N GLU A 21 -19.14 15.16 5.84
CA GLU A 21 -18.07 14.51 6.59
C GLU A 21 -18.58 13.69 7.77
N LEU A 22 -19.84 13.88 8.15
CA LEU A 22 -20.48 13.16 9.27
C LEU A 22 -21.15 11.86 8.84
N LEU A 23 -21.42 11.70 7.56
CA LEU A 23 -22.16 10.58 6.99
C LEU A 23 -21.45 10.05 5.76
N ASP A 24 -21.09 8.79 5.78
CA ASP A 24 -20.56 8.08 4.62
C ASP A 24 -21.71 7.35 3.91
N TYR A 25 -22.02 7.80 2.69
CA TYR A 25 -23.09 7.27 1.85
C TYR A 25 -22.63 6.22 0.83
N GLU A 26 -21.33 5.94 0.74
CA GLU A 26 -20.77 5.15 -0.37
C GLU A 26 -20.79 3.64 -0.19
N THR A 27 -21.11 3.13 0.98
CA THR A 27 -21.11 1.68 1.20
C THR A 27 -22.52 1.10 1.17
N THR A 28 -22.93 0.62 -0.01
CA THR A 28 -24.07 -0.28 -0.23
C THR A 28 -25.44 0.19 0.33
N GLY A 29 -26.16 0.97 -0.46
CA GLY A 29 -27.63 1.04 -0.43
C GLY A 29 -28.27 1.14 0.96
N ASP A 30 -28.80 2.30 1.30
CA ASP A 30 -29.74 2.59 2.37
C ASP A 30 -29.24 2.77 3.83
N MET A 31 -28.00 2.53 4.20
CA MET A 31 -27.52 2.91 5.53
C MET A 31 -26.25 3.75 5.47
N ALA A 32 -26.37 5.04 5.77
CA ALA A 32 -25.22 5.92 5.96
C ALA A 32 -24.46 5.53 7.24
N ASN A 33 -23.15 5.32 7.14
CA ASN A 33 -22.30 5.13 8.31
C ASN A 33 -22.01 6.49 8.95
N PHE A 34 -22.22 6.60 10.25
CA PHE A 34 -21.93 7.82 10.99
C PHE A 34 -20.41 7.93 11.26
N THR A 35 -19.76 8.89 10.60
CA THR A 35 -18.33 9.19 10.73
C THR A 35 -18.04 10.42 11.58
N GLY A 36 -19.04 10.93 12.29
CA GLY A 36 -18.99 12.19 13.03
C GLY A 36 -17.90 12.23 14.10
N GLU A 37 -17.69 11.13 14.85
CA GLU A 37 -16.64 11.07 15.87
C GLU A 37 -15.26 11.32 15.24
N GLN A 38 -14.99 10.71 14.10
CA GLN A 38 -13.75 10.89 13.35
C GLN A 38 -13.63 12.34 12.82
N ALA A 39 -14.68 12.88 12.23
CA ALA A 39 -14.68 14.24 11.69
C ALA A 39 -14.40 15.29 12.78
N PHE A 40 -15.03 15.15 13.95
CA PHE A 40 -14.78 16.05 15.08
C PHE A 40 -13.40 15.86 15.70
N THR A 41 -12.94 14.61 15.85
CA THR A 41 -11.58 14.31 16.35
C THR A 41 -10.52 14.90 15.44
N ARG A 42 -10.69 14.79 14.11
CA ARG A 42 -9.82 15.42 13.11
C ARG A 42 -9.79 16.95 13.27
N ALA A 43 -10.97 17.56 13.36
CA ALA A 43 -11.08 18.99 13.54
C ALA A 43 -10.35 19.46 14.81
N LEU A 44 -10.51 18.72 15.92
CA LEU A 44 -9.82 18.99 17.18
C LEU A 44 -8.29 18.85 17.03
N VAL A 45 -7.81 17.74 16.51
CA VAL A 45 -6.37 17.52 16.31
C VAL A 45 -5.78 18.62 15.42
N GLY A 46 -6.44 18.98 14.32
CA GLY A 46 -6.01 20.04 13.42
C GLY A 46 -5.96 21.45 14.05
N LEU A 47 -6.67 21.69 15.16
CA LEU A 47 -6.59 22.95 15.91
C LEU A 47 -5.35 23.07 16.78
N PHE A 48 -4.78 21.93 17.21
CA PHE A 48 -3.62 21.86 18.10
C PHE A 48 -2.31 21.54 17.38
N THR A 49 -2.37 21.16 16.08
CA THR A 49 -1.17 20.99 15.25
C THR A 49 -0.70 22.37 14.78
N GLU A 50 0.54 22.75 15.14
CA GLU A 50 1.08 24.07 14.80
C GLU A 50 1.47 24.16 13.32
N ASP A 51 1.97 23.09 12.70
CA ASP A 51 2.42 23.07 11.32
C ASP A 51 1.55 22.14 10.44
N GLU A 52 1.01 22.69 9.35
CA GLU A 52 0.36 21.88 8.31
C GLU A 52 1.41 21.04 7.60
N GLN A 53 1.25 19.72 7.63
CA GLN A 53 2.16 18.82 6.92
C GLN A 53 1.64 18.53 5.52
N HIS A 54 2.44 18.88 4.53
CA HIS A 54 2.09 18.79 3.12
C HIS A 54 2.61 17.48 2.52
N VAL A 55 1.73 16.72 1.88
CA VAL A 55 2.06 15.53 1.10
C VAL A 55 1.93 15.88 -0.37
N TYR A 56 3.06 15.90 -1.07
CA TYR A 56 3.11 16.22 -2.48
C TYR A 56 3.16 14.96 -3.33
N PHE A 57 2.27 14.86 -4.31
CA PHE A 57 2.26 13.80 -5.30
C PHE A 57 2.89 14.33 -6.60
N VAL A 58 3.92 13.62 -7.09
CA VAL A 58 4.58 13.97 -8.33
C VAL A 58 3.64 13.71 -9.51
N THR A 59 3.71 14.58 -10.52
CA THR A 59 2.96 14.47 -11.77
C THR A 59 3.84 14.84 -12.95
N GLY A 60 3.51 14.31 -14.13
CA GLY A 60 4.23 14.59 -15.38
C GLY A 60 4.78 13.35 -16.07
N HIS A 61 4.90 12.23 -15.37
CA HIS A 61 5.49 10.98 -15.84
C HIS A 61 4.47 9.85 -15.96
N GLY A 62 3.17 10.17 -15.95
CA GLY A 62 2.08 9.17 -16.04
C GLY A 62 1.74 8.49 -14.72
N GLU A 63 2.03 9.15 -13.62
CA GLU A 63 1.69 8.73 -12.27
C GLU A 63 0.17 8.67 -12.05
N ARG A 64 -0.25 8.00 -10.96
CA ARG A 64 -1.64 8.01 -10.49
C ARG A 64 -2.08 9.43 -10.14
N ASP A 65 -3.24 9.81 -10.65
CA ASP A 65 -3.86 11.10 -10.35
C ASP A 65 -4.63 11.05 -9.02
N LEU A 66 -4.48 12.10 -8.20
CA LEU A 66 -5.15 12.20 -6.90
C LEU A 66 -6.68 12.28 -7.01
N ALA A 67 -7.21 12.84 -8.09
CA ALA A 67 -8.65 13.00 -8.27
C ALA A 67 -9.31 11.78 -8.92
N GLU A 68 -8.57 11.07 -9.78
CA GLU A 68 -9.10 9.94 -10.53
C GLU A 68 -8.79 8.59 -9.86
N ASN A 69 -7.50 8.34 -9.55
CA ASN A 69 -7.05 7.04 -9.07
C ASN A 69 -6.99 6.95 -7.55
N TYR A 70 -6.63 8.06 -6.87
CA TYR A 70 -6.29 8.11 -5.45
C TYR A 70 -7.17 9.06 -4.64
N TRP A 71 -8.45 9.29 -5.05
CA TRP A 71 -9.33 10.19 -4.30
C TRP A 71 -9.61 9.68 -2.87
N GLN A 72 -9.64 8.36 -2.65
CA GLN A 72 -9.76 7.79 -1.31
C GLN A 72 -8.50 8.02 -0.48
N VAL A 73 -7.32 7.84 -1.07
CA VAL A 73 -6.03 8.16 -0.41
C VAL A 73 -5.98 9.63 -0.02
N LYS A 74 -6.39 10.51 -0.94
CA LYS A 74 -6.51 11.94 -0.66
C LYS A 74 -7.44 12.21 0.51
N SER A 75 -8.63 11.64 0.51
CA SER A 75 -9.61 11.80 1.59
C SER A 75 -9.08 11.31 2.94
N LEU A 76 -8.34 10.20 2.93
CA LEU A 76 -7.72 9.64 4.15
C LEU A 76 -6.63 10.58 4.69
N LEU A 77 -5.73 11.07 3.82
CA LEU A 77 -4.68 12.01 4.21
C LEU A 77 -5.25 13.33 4.73
N ASP A 78 -6.19 13.92 3.99
CA ASP A 78 -6.88 15.14 4.41
C ASP A 78 -7.59 14.92 5.76
N GLY A 79 -8.11 13.71 5.94
CA GLY A 79 -8.74 13.26 7.17
C GLY A 79 -7.81 13.16 8.38
N GLU A 80 -6.56 12.84 8.17
CA GLU A 80 -5.52 12.80 9.22
C GLU A 80 -4.82 14.16 9.40
N GLY A 81 -5.33 15.20 8.74
CA GLY A 81 -4.84 16.58 8.84
C GLY A 81 -3.60 16.87 7.99
N TYR A 82 -3.33 16.06 6.98
CA TYR A 82 -2.34 16.39 5.96
C TYR A 82 -2.98 17.26 4.88
N VAL A 83 -2.17 18.09 4.21
CA VAL A 83 -2.58 18.86 3.03
C VAL A 83 -2.00 18.18 1.79
N THR A 84 -2.86 17.63 0.94
CA THR A 84 -2.42 16.93 -0.27
C THR A 84 -2.36 17.86 -1.47
N ARG A 85 -1.26 17.84 -2.22
CA ARG A 85 -1.04 18.65 -3.43
C ARG A 85 -0.34 17.85 -4.52
N ALA A 86 -0.53 18.24 -5.76
CA ALA A 86 0.26 17.77 -6.89
C ALA A 86 1.45 18.70 -7.14
N VAL A 87 2.58 18.14 -7.58
CA VAL A 87 3.77 18.90 -8.00
C VAL A 87 4.34 18.31 -9.29
N ASN A 88 4.68 19.18 -10.23
CA ASN A 88 5.40 18.82 -11.45
C ASN A 88 6.83 19.35 -11.33
N LEU A 89 7.80 18.44 -11.12
CA LEU A 89 9.19 18.79 -10.86
C LEU A 89 9.86 19.43 -12.09
N ALA A 90 9.46 19.06 -13.31
CA ALA A 90 9.96 19.70 -14.54
C ALA A 90 9.61 21.19 -14.58
N THR A 91 8.51 21.59 -13.94
CA THR A 91 8.07 23.00 -13.91
C THR A 91 8.63 23.74 -12.71
N THR A 92 8.68 23.11 -11.54
CA THR A 92 9.14 23.75 -10.28
C THR A 92 10.65 23.75 -10.12
N GLY A 93 11.35 22.79 -10.76
CA GLY A 93 12.80 22.60 -10.66
C GLY A 93 13.29 22.15 -9.27
N ARG A 94 12.40 22.06 -8.29
CA ARG A 94 12.70 21.61 -6.92
C ARG A 94 11.46 21.07 -6.24
N VAL A 95 11.66 20.27 -5.20
CA VAL A 95 10.59 19.89 -4.27
C VAL A 95 10.23 21.10 -3.42
N PRO A 96 8.92 21.38 -3.17
CA PRO A 96 8.52 22.50 -2.30
C PRO A 96 9.10 22.38 -0.89
N GLU A 97 9.55 23.49 -0.31
CA GLU A 97 10.20 23.51 1.03
C GLU A 97 9.26 23.04 2.15
N GLU A 98 7.96 23.28 1.99
CA GLU A 98 6.93 22.83 2.93
C GLU A 98 6.56 21.34 2.78
N ALA A 99 7.15 20.60 1.83
CA ALA A 99 6.86 19.19 1.64
C ALA A 99 7.35 18.37 2.85
N ALA A 100 6.42 17.72 3.53
CA ALA A 100 6.75 16.73 4.54
C ALA A 100 7.03 15.36 3.91
N ILE A 101 6.34 15.04 2.80
CA ILE A 101 6.54 13.83 2.02
C ILE A 101 6.36 14.14 0.54
N LEU A 102 7.24 13.59 -0.29
CA LEU A 102 7.08 13.50 -1.74
C LEU A 102 6.68 12.09 -2.14
N VAL A 103 5.57 11.91 -2.84
CA VAL A 103 5.04 10.61 -3.30
C VAL A 103 5.19 10.51 -4.81
N ILE A 104 5.88 9.48 -5.26
CA ILE A 104 6.02 9.08 -6.67
C ILE A 104 5.14 7.84 -6.86
N ALA A 105 4.03 7.97 -7.56
CA ALA A 105 2.96 6.97 -7.58
C ALA A 105 2.79 6.29 -8.94
N GLY A 106 3.60 5.28 -9.23
CA GLY A 106 3.52 4.47 -10.44
C GLY A 106 3.86 5.26 -11.71
N PRO A 107 5.05 5.88 -11.80
CA PRO A 107 5.48 6.58 -13.00
C PRO A 107 5.60 5.60 -14.16
N ARG A 108 5.21 6.04 -15.36
CA ARG A 108 5.28 5.28 -16.62
C ARG A 108 6.35 5.80 -17.57
N LYS A 109 6.93 6.96 -17.26
CA LYS A 109 8.03 7.59 -17.99
C LYS A 109 9.12 7.94 -17.00
N ASP A 110 10.36 7.86 -17.46
CA ASP A 110 11.50 8.19 -16.62
C ASP A 110 11.60 9.69 -16.34
N PHE A 111 12.19 10.01 -15.22
CA PHE A 111 12.53 11.36 -14.80
C PHE A 111 13.77 11.87 -15.54
N THR A 112 13.84 13.16 -15.77
CA THR A 112 15.08 13.79 -16.21
C THR A 112 16.13 13.80 -15.10
N LYS A 113 17.39 13.98 -15.45
CA LYS A 113 18.46 14.07 -14.45
C LYS A 113 18.28 15.25 -13.50
N GLU A 114 17.74 16.35 -14.00
CA GLU A 114 17.45 17.56 -13.23
C GLU A 114 16.36 17.30 -12.19
N GLU A 115 15.33 16.54 -12.53
CA GLU A 115 14.26 16.15 -11.61
C GLU A 115 14.76 15.16 -10.55
N ILE A 116 15.59 14.19 -10.95
CA ILE A 116 16.25 13.28 -10.00
C ILE A 116 17.13 14.06 -9.03
N TYR A 117 17.93 15.01 -9.54
CA TYR A 117 18.74 15.88 -8.69
C TYR A 117 17.90 16.66 -7.66
N ALA A 118 16.72 17.15 -8.07
CA ALA A 118 15.81 17.82 -7.17
C ALA A 118 15.27 16.89 -6.05
N ILE A 119 15.01 15.60 -6.37
CA ILE A 119 14.58 14.59 -5.39
C ILE A 119 15.74 14.21 -4.47
N GLU A 120 16.95 14.01 -5.00
CA GLU A 120 18.15 13.70 -4.21
C GLU A 120 18.49 14.86 -3.25
N ALA A 121 18.46 16.10 -3.72
CA ALA A 121 18.69 17.27 -2.89
C ALA A 121 17.67 17.36 -1.74
N TYR A 122 16.40 17.06 -1.99
CA TYR A 122 15.37 17.02 -0.97
C TYR A 122 15.63 15.91 0.07
N LEU A 123 16.09 14.72 -0.34
CA LEU A 123 16.49 13.64 0.57
C LEU A 123 17.71 14.06 1.39
N ASP A 124 18.73 14.68 0.78
CA ASP A 124 19.95 15.13 1.46
C ASP A 124 19.68 16.22 2.52
N GLU A 125 18.60 16.99 2.35
CA GLU A 125 18.10 17.96 3.32
C GLU A 125 17.25 17.34 4.44
N GLY A 126 17.03 16.02 4.40
CA GLY A 126 16.23 15.30 5.41
C GLY A 126 14.76 15.14 5.02
N GLY A 127 14.44 15.31 3.75
CA GLY A 127 13.10 15.09 3.22
C GLY A 127 12.70 13.61 3.17
N ASN A 128 11.41 13.34 3.01
CA ASN A 128 10.89 11.98 2.99
C ASN A 128 10.25 11.67 1.63
N VAL A 129 10.54 10.49 1.07
CA VAL A 129 10.04 10.07 -0.24
C VAL A 129 9.33 8.73 -0.14
N ALA A 130 8.18 8.60 -0.79
CA ALA A 130 7.51 7.32 -1.03
C ALA A 130 7.52 7.03 -2.53
N ALA A 131 8.29 6.02 -2.95
CA ALA A 131 8.36 5.54 -4.32
C ALA A 131 7.53 4.26 -4.47
N LEU A 132 6.41 4.35 -5.16
CA LEU A 132 5.48 3.25 -5.43
C LEU A 132 5.63 2.89 -6.92
N LEU A 133 6.06 1.67 -7.23
CA LEU A 133 6.54 1.28 -8.55
C LEU A 133 5.77 0.08 -9.10
N ASP A 134 4.96 0.28 -10.13
CA ASP A 134 4.34 -0.87 -10.80
C ASP A 134 5.34 -1.63 -11.68
N PRO A 135 5.09 -2.92 -11.99
CA PRO A 135 5.76 -3.61 -13.07
C PRO A 135 5.53 -2.87 -14.39
N LEU A 136 6.60 -2.53 -15.05
CA LEU A 136 6.60 -1.97 -16.41
C LEU A 136 7.10 -3.08 -17.34
N GLY A 137 6.46 -3.24 -18.50
CA GLY A 137 7.01 -4.14 -19.53
C GLY A 137 8.40 -3.65 -19.98
N GLN A 138 9.15 -4.52 -20.66
CA GLN A 138 10.53 -4.22 -21.11
C GLN A 138 10.69 -2.92 -21.92
N ALA A 139 9.60 -2.35 -22.44
CA ALA A 139 9.61 -1.12 -23.24
C ALA A 139 9.64 0.17 -22.42
N ASP A 140 9.25 0.11 -21.14
CA ASP A 140 9.06 1.28 -20.28
C ASP A 140 10.00 1.18 -19.06
N ASP A 141 11.30 1.38 -19.29
CA ASP A 141 12.30 1.41 -18.23
C ASP A 141 12.40 2.80 -17.59
N LEU A 142 12.78 2.84 -16.30
CA LEU A 142 12.98 4.05 -15.52
C LEU A 142 14.44 4.17 -15.03
N PRO A 143 15.42 4.27 -15.94
CA PRO A 143 16.83 4.14 -15.59
C PRO A 143 17.31 5.20 -14.60
N ASN A 144 16.90 6.45 -14.73
CA ASN A 144 17.33 7.51 -13.81
C ASN A 144 16.72 7.33 -12.41
N LEU A 145 15.42 6.97 -12.34
CA LEU A 145 14.77 6.68 -11.06
C LEU A 145 15.36 5.44 -10.39
N LYS A 146 15.62 4.37 -11.15
CA LYS A 146 16.27 3.15 -10.62
C LYS A 146 17.69 3.42 -10.13
N GLU A 147 18.46 4.27 -10.82
CA GLU A 147 19.80 4.67 -10.38
C GLU A 147 19.74 5.45 -9.05
N MET A 148 18.81 6.38 -8.92
CA MET A 148 18.58 7.10 -7.67
C MET A 148 18.26 6.14 -6.52
N LEU A 149 17.32 5.20 -6.73
CA LEU A 149 16.97 4.19 -5.71
C LEU A 149 18.16 3.28 -5.38
N ARG A 150 18.96 2.92 -6.38
CA ARG A 150 20.20 2.15 -6.20
C ARG A 150 21.20 2.89 -5.30
N ASN A 151 21.33 4.20 -5.47
CA ASN A 151 22.16 5.05 -4.62
C ASN A 151 21.69 5.07 -3.16
N GLN A 152 20.39 4.80 -2.93
CA GLN A 152 19.79 4.65 -1.60
C GLN A 152 19.79 3.19 -1.09
N GLY A 153 20.46 2.27 -1.79
CA GLY A 153 20.61 0.87 -1.38
C GLY A 153 19.49 -0.08 -1.83
N ILE A 154 18.59 0.36 -2.71
CA ILE A 154 17.47 -0.44 -3.22
C ILE A 154 17.62 -0.69 -4.73
N GLY A 155 17.67 -1.96 -5.10
CA GLY A 155 17.53 -2.39 -6.49
C GLY A 155 16.08 -2.74 -6.83
N VAL A 156 15.72 -2.52 -8.08
CA VAL A 156 14.37 -2.73 -8.61
C VAL A 156 14.46 -3.70 -9.77
N ASN A 157 13.80 -4.85 -9.68
CA ASN A 157 13.78 -5.85 -10.75
C ASN A 157 12.73 -5.53 -11.82
N ASP A 158 12.95 -6.03 -13.02
CA ASP A 158 12.00 -5.94 -14.14
C ASP A 158 11.24 -7.26 -14.26
N ASP A 159 10.41 -7.53 -13.28
CA ASP A 159 9.66 -8.76 -13.13
C ASP A 159 8.20 -8.49 -12.73
N LEU A 160 7.36 -9.49 -12.88
CA LEU A 160 6.03 -9.58 -12.29
C LEU A 160 6.06 -10.70 -11.25
N VAL A 161 5.79 -10.37 -10.01
CA VAL A 161 5.80 -11.36 -8.93
C VAL A 161 4.58 -12.25 -8.99
N ILE A 162 4.84 -13.56 -9.00
CA ILE A 162 3.85 -14.64 -8.95
C ILE A 162 4.06 -15.39 -7.63
N ASP A 163 3.03 -15.53 -6.82
CA ASP A 163 3.10 -16.25 -5.54
C ASP A 163 1.99 -17.30 -5.39
N PRO A 164 2.24 -18.55 -5.78
CA PRO A 164 1.28 -19.65 -5.60
C PRO A 164 0.98 -19.96 -4.14
N GLY A 165 1.91 -19.63 -3.22
CA GLY A 165 1.79 -19.92 -1.80
C GLY A 165 0.88 -18.95 -1.05
N SER A 166 0.76 -17.67 -1.53
CA SER A 166 -0.05 -16.66 -0.86
C SER A 166 -0.55 -15.60 -1.84
N HIS A 167 -1.75 -15.80 -2.35
CA HIS A 167 -2.37 -14.94 -3.35
C HIS A 167 -3.87 -14.78 -3.15
N TYR A 168 -4.45 -13.79 -3.82
CA TYR A 168 -5.88 -13.52 -3.77
C TYR A 168 -6.64 -14.39 -4.76
N PHE A 169 -7.53 -15.23 -4.22
CA PHE A 169 -8.46 -16.09 -4.95
C PHE A 169 -7.76 -16.98 -6.01
N LEU A 170 -7.91 -16.71 -7.30
CA LEU A 170 -7.32 -17.46 -8.42
C LEU A 170 -6.20 -16.70 -9.14
N ASP A 171 -5.87 -15.50 -8.69
CA ASP A 171 -4.85 -14.65 -9.30
C ASP A 171 -3.53 -14.73 -8.52
N MET A 172 -2.60 -15.55 -8.99
CA MET A 172 -1.27 -15.71 -8.38
C MET A 172 -0.40 -14.45 -8.46
N ALA A 173 -0.73 -13.50 -9.35
CA ALA A 173 -0.12 -12.17 -9.40
C ALA A 173 -0.76 -11.18 -8.42
N GLY A 174 -1.88 -11.56 -7.81
CA GLY A 174 -2.54 -10.83 -6.74
C GLY A 174 -1.94 -11.20 -5.38
N VAL A 175 -0.74 -10.72 -5.07
CA VAL A 175 0.07 -11.18 -3.94
C VAL A 175 -0.47 -10.69 -2.60
N ILE A 176 -0.54 -11.60 -1.63
CA ILE A 176 -0.79 -11.32 -0.21
C ILE A 176 0.52 -11.59 0.56
N PRO A 177 1.40 -10.60 0.69
CA PRO A 177 2.73 -10.83 1.25
C PRO A 177 2.72 -11.09 2.75
N LYS A 178 3.76 -11.76 3.23
CA LYS A 178 4.08 -11.86 4.65
C LYS A 178 4.64 -10.52 5.14
N THR A 179 4.21 -10.10 6.31
CA THR A 179 4.62 -8.85 6.93
C THR A 179 5.85 -9.08 7.82
N ARG A 180 6.90 -8.29 7.63
CA ARG A 180 8.08 -8.24 8.53
C ARG A 180 7.84 -7.27 9.67
N SER A 181 8.47 -7.53 10.82
CA SER A 181 8.32 -6.69 12.02
C SER A 181 9.02 -5.34 11.84
N HIS A 182 8.24 -4.26 11.86
CA HIS A 182 8.71 -2.88 11.82
C HIS A 182 7.63 -1.98 12.44
N LEU A 183 7.94 -0.74 12.86
CA LEU A 183 6.96 0.21 13.42
C LEU A 183 5.77 0.46 12.47
N ILE A 184 6.00 0.46 11.17
CA ILE A 184 4.95 0.61 10.14
C ILE A 184 3.98 -0.56 10.15
N THR A 185 4.50 -1.76 10.37
CA THR A 185 3.77 -3.02 10.19
C THR A 185 3.28 -3.64 11.50
N GLU A 186 3.68 -3.10 12.65
CA GLU A 186 3.34 -3.62 13.97
C GLU A 186 1.82 -3.78 14.18
N ARG A 187 1.05 -2.79 13.72
CA ARG A 187 -0.42 -2.84 13.81
C ARG A 187 -1.02 -3.89 12.87
N LEU A 188 -0.44 -4.11 11.70
CA LEU A 188 -0.89 -5.15 10.78
C LEU A 188 -0.75 -6.53 11.43
N VAL A 189 0.43 -6.79 12.01
CA VAL A 189 0.71 -8.05 12.72
C VAL A 189 -0.22 -8.22 13.94
N THR A 190 -0.39 -7.17 14.75
CA THR A 190 -1.20 -7.24 15.97
C THR A 190 -2.69 -7.46 15.70
N LYS A 191 -3.20 -6.94 14.58
CA LYS A 191 -4.60 -7.05 14.18
C LYS A 191 -4.88 -8.18 13.19
N ASP A 192 -3.86 -8.96 12.81
CA ASP A 192 -3.92 -10.00 11.79
C ASP A 192 -4.46 -9.48 10.44
N LEU A 193 -3.98 -8.29 10.04
CA LEU A 193 -4.36 -7.65 8.78
C LEU A 193 -3.30 -7.94 7.71
N SER A 194 -3.76 -8.47 6.59
CA SER A 194 -2.92 -8.68 5.41
C SER A 194 -3.00 -7.50 4.44
N THR A 195 -1.90 -7.19 3.78
CA THR A 195 -1.90 -6.30 2.61
C THR A 195 -2.17 -7.09 1.34
N PHE A 196 -2.71 -6.43 0.34
CA PHE A 196 -2.94 -6.97 -1.00
C PHE A 196 -2.25 -6.10 -2.03
N LEU A 197 -1.30 -6.67 -2.75
CA LEU A 197 -0.50 -6.00 -3.76
C LEU A 197 -0.72 -6.67 -5.13
N PRO A 198 -1.69 -6.21 -5.93
CA PRO A 198 -1.96 -6.80 -7.23
C PRO A 198 -0.87 -6.40 -8.24
N ARG A 199 -0.29 -7.39 -8.93
CA ARG A 199 0.71 -7.18 -9.98
C ARG A 199 1.90 -6.36 -9.49
N SER A 200 2.66 -6.91 -8.55
CA SER A 200 3.86 -6.29 -7.99
C SER A 200 5.11 -6.67 -8.77
N ARG A 201 6.11 -5.80 -8.71
CA ARG A 201 7.50 -6.12 -9.03
C ARG A 201 8.29 -6.36 -7.77
N SER A 202 9.38 -7.11 -7.90
CA SER A 202 10.25 -7.37 -6.76
C SER A 202 11.34 -6.31 -6.61
N LEU A 203 11.80 -6.18 -5.37
CA LEU A 203 12.87 -5.28 -4.95
C LEU A 203 13.97 -6.09 -4.27
N TYR A 204 15.19 -5.58 -4.27
CA TYR A 204 16.29 -6.19 -3.56
C TYR A 204 17.19 -5.15 -2.89
N ARG A 205 17.82 -5.55 -1.79
CA ARG A 205 18.85 -4.73 -1.15
C ARG A 205 20.14 -4.81 -1.98
N ILE A 206 20.76 -3.68 -2.22
CA ILE A 206 22.07 -3.65 -2.87
C ILE A 206 23.13 -4.13 -1.87
N ASP A 207 23.83 -5.17 -2.26
CA ASP A 207 24.95 -5.74 -1.51
C ASP A 207 26.13 -5.94 -2.48
N ASP A 208 26.66 -4.81 -2.95
CA ASP A 208 27.69 -4.78 -3.97
C ASP A 208 29.12 -4.92 -3.41
N GLY A 209 29.25 -5.05 -2.08
CA GLY A 209 30.54 -5.18 -1.40
C GLY A 209 31.45 -3.96 -1.50
N GLU A 210 31.06 -2.94 -2.28
CA GLU A 210 31.82 -1.69 -2.47
C GLU A 210 31.42 -0.64 -1.43
N LYS A 211 30.16 -0.64 -0.98
CA LYS A 211 29.67 0.19 0.11
C LYS A 211 29.43 -0.67 1.33
N ASP A 212 30.15 -0.37 2.40
CA ASP A 212 29.86 -0.95 3.73
C ASP A 212 28.60 -0.28 4.31
N TRP A 213 27.43 -0.81 3.93
CA TRP A 213 26.13 -0.32 4.40
C TRP A 213 25.98 -0.42 5.92
N GLU A 214 26.71 -1.32 6.60
CA GLU A 214 26.69 -1.47 8.06
C GLU A 214 27.42 -0.34 8.77
N SER A 215 28.44 0.23 8.13
CA SER A 215 29.16 1.42 8.64
C SER A 215 28.61 2.74 8.06
N SER A 216 27.70 2.66 7.07
CA SER A 216 27.06 3.83 6.49
C SER A 216 25.94 4.35 7.40
N SER A 217 25.60 5.62 7.22
CA SER A 217 24.43 6.23 7.89
C SER A 217 23.08 5.77 7.33
N ILE A 218 23.06 4.73 6.46
CA ILE A 218 21.88 4.23 5.74
C ILE A 218 21.48 2.86 6.28
N SER A 219 20.27 2.73 6.78
CA SER A 219 19.62 1.45 7.17
C SER A 219 18.56 1.08 6.15
N VAL A 220 18.57 -0.17 5.68
CA VAL A 220 17.62 -0.74 4.71
C VAL A 220 16.92 -1.94 5.33
N GLU A 221 15.61 -1.86 5.51
CA GLU A 221 14.81 -2.88 6.19
C GLU A 221 13.64 -3.34 5.32
N PRO A 222 13.44 -4.68 5.13
CA PRO A 222 12.29 -5.22 4.39
C PRO A 222 11.01 -5.11 5.23
N LEU A 223 9.90 -4.83 4.57
CA LEU A 223 8.56 -4.74 5.20
C LEU A 223 7.62 -5.85 4.77
N LEU A 224 7.61 -6.16 3.47
CA LEU A 224 6.69 -7.11 2.87
C LEU A 224 7.46 -8.09 2.00
N GLU A 225 7.21 -9.39 2.17
CA GLU A 225 7.89 -10.46 1.44
C GLU A 225 6.90 -11.52 0.98
N THR A 226 7.21 -12.19 -0.12
CA THR A 226 6.46 -13.32 -0.66
C THR A 226 6.70 -14.61 0.13
N THR A 227 6.06 -15.69 -0.29
CA THR A 227 6.41 -17.05 0.15
C THR A 227 7.65 -17.55 -0.59
N ASP A 228 8.20 -18.67 -0.12
CA ASP A 228 9.33 -19.35 -0.77
C ASP A 228 8.93 -19.99 -2.11
N GLU A 229 7.63 -20.16 -2.36
CA GLU A 229 7.07 -20.73 -3.60
C GLU A 229 6.93 -19.68 -4.72
N ALA A 230 7.17 -18.39 -4.41
CA ALA A 230 7.06 -17.29 -5.36
C ALA A 230 8.23 -17.23 -6.34
N TRP A 231 8.01 -16.52 -7.45
CA TRP A 231 9.07 -16.14 -8.37
C TRP A 231 8.78 -14.80 -9.03
N GLY A 232 9.83 -14.16 -9.52
CA GLY A 232 9.74 -12.96 -10.36
C GLY A 232 9.72 -13.39 -11.83
N GLU A 233 8.55 -13.34 -12.47
CA GLU A 233 8.34 -13.67 -13.87
C GLU A 233 8.89 -12.56 -14.77
N THR A 234 9.79 -12.91 -15.69
CA THR A 234 10.42 -11.96 -16.60
C THR A 234 9.83 -11.96 -18.00
N ASP A 235 9.07 -13.00 -18.35
CA ASP A 235 8.33 -13.08 -19.62
C ASP A 235 6.87 -12.66 -19.45
N PHE A 236 6.57 -11.40 -19.72
CA PHE A 236 5.22 -10.84 -19.64
C PHE A 236 4.30 -11.26 -20.80
N ALA A 237 4.80 -11.97 -21.80
CA ALA A 237 4.07 -12.32 -23.02
C ALA A 237 3.42 -13.70 -22.97
N SER A 238 3.96 -14.59 -22.13
CA SER A 238 3.54 -15.99 -22.00
C SER A 238 2.70 -16.21 -20.74
N GLU A 239 2.09 -17.39 -20.63
CA GLU A 239 1.52 -17.85 -19.36
C GLU A 239 2.64 -18.01 -18.32
N ALA A 240 2.48 -17.39 -17.15
CA ALA A 240 3.49 -17.38 -16.12
C ALA A 240 3.87 -18.82 -15.69
N THR A 241 5.13 -19.17 -15.90
CA THR A 241 5.68 -20.49 -15.58
C THR A 241 7.11 -20.34 -15.17
N PHE A 242 7.45 -20.74 -13.95
CA PHE A 242 8.81 -20.60 -13.40
C PHE A 242 9.88 -21.26 -14.27
N ASP A 243 10.80 -20.49 -14.81
CA ASP A 243 12.04 -20.96 -15.45
C ASP A 243 13.26 -20.57 -14.60
N PRO A 244 13.91 -21.57 -13.92
CA PRO A 244 15.04 -21.28 -13.01
C PRO A 244 16.29 -20.71 -13.70
N LYS A 245 16.29 -20.55 -15.02
CA LYS A 245 17.41 -19.95 -15.77
C LYS A 245 17.26 -18.44 -15.95
N ILE A 246 16.03 -17.93 -15.93
CA ILE A 246 15.74 -16.53 -16.24
C ILE A 246 14.96 -15.85 -15.10
N ASP A 247 14.16 -16.60 -14.35
CA ASP A 247 13.31 -16.07 -13.28
C ASP A 247 14.02 -16.06 -11.93
N MET A 248 13.68 -15.09 -11.10
CA MET A 248 14.21 -14.98 -9.74
C MET A 248 13.36 -15.82 -8.78
N PRO A 249 13.94 -16.83 -8.09
CA PRO A 249 13.19 -17.60 -7.09
C PRO A 249 12.89 -16.78 -5.83
N GLY A 250 11.77 -17.10 -5.18
CA GLY A 250 11.42 -16.53 -3.86
C GLY A 250 12.30 -17.04 -2.69
N PRO A 251 12.16 -16.42 -1.52
CA PRO A 251 11.23 -15.33 -1.23
C PRO A 251 11.70 -13.99 -1.83
N LEU A 252 10.76 -13.19 -2.32
CA LEU A 252 11.01 -11.89 -2.93
C LEU A 252 10.49 -10.77 -2.02
N THR A 253 11.24 -9.68 -1.92
CA THR A 253 10.79 -8.51 -1.15
C THR A 253 10.00 -7.56 -2.04
N LEU A 254 8.85 -7.09 -1.56
CA LEU A 254 7.93 -6.20 -2.27
C LEU A 254 7.92 -4.78 -1.70
N ALA A 255 8.42 -4.59 -0.49
CA ALA A 255 8.53 -3.26 0.12
C ALA A 255 9.75 -3.17 1.04
N TYR A 256 10.45 -2.05 0.93
CA TYR A 256 11.55 -1.67 1.81
C TYR A 256 11.32 -0.29 2.40
N VAL A 257 11.88 -0.07 3.57
CA VAL A 257 12.17 1.27 4.08
C VAL A 257 13.66 1.50 4.14
N VAL A 258 14.05 2.73 3.83
CA VAL A 258 15.40 3.23 4.02
C VAL A 258 15.36 4.38 5.00
N LYS A 259 16.28 4.40 5.93
CA LYS A 259 16.50 5.49 6.87
C LYS A 259 17.92 5.98 6.68
N HIS A 260 18.06 7.26 6.37
CA HIS A 260 19.32 7.91 6.21
C HIS A 260 19.54 8.90 7.36
N GLU A 261 20.58 8.68 8.18
CA GLU A 261 20.91 9.58 9.28
C GLU A 261 21.88 10.68 8.79
N LEU A 262 21.42 11.93 8.81
CA LEU A 262 22.11 13.09 8.27
C LEU A 262 22.52 14.04 9.42
N GLY A 263 23.37 13.56 10.34
CA GLY A 263 23.77 14.31 11.52
C GLY A 263 22.59 14.51 12.48
N SER A 264 21.98 15.71 12.49
CA SER A 264 20.83 16.02 13.35
C SER A 264 19.47 15.79 12.69
N SER A 265 19.43 15.55 11.39
CA SER A 265 18.21 15.26 10.60
C SER A 265 18.19 13.81 10.11
N GLN A 266 17.04 13.37 9.61
CA GLN A 266 16.87 12.04 9.06
C GLN A 266 16.02 12.15 7.80
N ALA A 267 16.49 11.56 6.70
CA ALA A 267 15.66 11.29 5.53
C ALA A 267 15.08 9.88 5.63
N ARG A 268 13.87 9.69 5.15
CA ARG A 268 13.21 8.39 5.12
C ARG A 268 12.64 8.13 3.73
N LEU A 269 12.89 6.93 3.25
CA LEU A 269 12.41 6.50 1.94
C LEU A 269 11.59 5.21 2.12
N LEU A 270 10.37 5.20 1.60
CA LEU A 270 9.58 4.00 1.41
C LEU A 270 9.64 3.62 -0.06
N VAL A 271 9.98 2.38 -0.37
CA VAL A 271 9.91 1.84 -1.73
C VAL A 271 8.98 0.63 -1.73
N VAL A 272 7.96 0.66 -2.58
CA VAL A 272 7.01 -0.45 -2.76
C VAL A 272 6.98 -0.84 -4.24
N GLY A 273 7.14 -2.11 -4.53
CA GLY A 273 7.08 -2.66 -5.89
C GLY A 273 5.66 -2.71 -6.48
N ASN A 274 4.79 -1.83 -6.03
CA ASN A 274 3.40 -1.72 -6.48
C ASN A 274 2.86 -0.32 -6.16
N ALA A 275 2.10 0.28 -7.06
CA ALA A 275 1.35 1.50 -6.81
C ALA A 275 -0.16 1.24 -6.77
N SER A 276 -0.62 0.18 -7.45
CA SER A 276 -2.04 -0.17 -7.57
C SER A 276 -2.71 -0.52 -6.24
N PHE A 277 -1.96 -0.89 -5.20
CA PHE A 277 -2.53 -1.22 -3.89
C PHE A 277 -3.26 -0.04 -3.24
N LEU A 278 -3.03 1.18 -3.73
CA LEU A 278 -3.70 2.41 -3.31
C LEU A 278 -4.79 2.89 -4.27
N ASP A 279 -5.01 2.21 -5.41
CA ASP A 279 -6.11 2.53 -6.32
C ASP A 279 -7.45 2.43 -5.57
N ASN A 280 -8.42 3.28 -5.93
CA ASN A 280 -9.66 3.47 -5.16
C ASN A 280 -10.46 2.18 -4.87
N ASP A 281 -10.44 1.23 -5.79
CA ASP A 281 -11.10 -0.07 -5.67
C ASP A 281 -10.29 -1.11 -4.87
N ILE A 282 -9.01 -0.83 -4.60
CA ILE A 282 -8.08 -1.74 -3.91
C ILE A 282 -7.70 -1.24 -2.51
N VAL A 283 -7.60 0.07 -2.32
CA VAL A 283 -7.06 0.69 -1.10
C VAL A 283 -7.78 0.27 0.19
N THR A 284 -9.08 -0.04 0.10
CA THR A 284 -9.90 -0.49 1.23
C THR A 284 -9.69 -1.96 1.60
N PHE A 285 -8.89 -2.69 0.81
CA PHE A 285 -8.60 -4.08 1.11
C PHE A 285 -7.81 -4.18 2.42
N GLN A 286 -8.40 -4.86 3.40
CA GLN A 286 -7.81 -5.16 4.71
C GLN A 286 -6.76 -4.15 5.23
N GLY A 287 -5.48 -4.50 5.13
CA GLY A 287 -4.36 -3.75 5.68
C GLY A 287 -3.75 -2.68 4.78
N ASN A 288 -4.22 -2.47 3.54
CA ASN A 288 -3.60 -1.52 2.61
C ASN A 288 -3.61 -0.08 3.13
N ILE A 289 -4.76 0.38 3.61
CA ILE A 289 -4.89 1.69 4.25
C ILE A 289 -3.96 1.81 5.45
N ASP A 290 -3.99 0.80 6.34
CA ASP A 290 -3.16 0.79 7.55
C ASP A 290 -1.67 0.83 7.21
N PHE A 291 -1.24 0.06 6.21
CA PHE A 291 0.14 0.05 5.75
C PHE A 291 0.58 1.41 5.24
N PHE A 292 -0.19 2.02 4.34
CA PHE A 292 0.15 3.33 3.78
C PHE A 292 0.13 4.44 4.83
N MET A 293 -0.94 4.53 5.62
CA MET A 293 -1.08 5.60 6.62
C MET A 293 -0.05 5.47 7.77
N ASN A 294 0.31 4.24 8.16
CA ASN A 294 1.39 4.02 9.13
C ASN A 294 2.75 4.42 8.52
N SER A 295 2.96 4.17 7.22
CA SER A 295 4.17 4.62 6.51
C SER A 295 4.26 6.13 6.48
N VAL A 296 3.18 6.83 6.18
CA VAL A 296 3.09 8.30 6.22
C VAL A 296 3.38 8.82 7.64
N GLY A 297 2.76 8.23 8.67
CA GLY A 297 3.01 8.58 10.07
C GLY A 297 4.46 8.35 10.48
N TRP A 298 5.07 7.25 10.05
CA TRP A 298 6.48 6.96 10.31
C TRP A 298 7.40 7.96 9.60
N MET A 299 7.16 8.27 8.33
CA MET A 299 7.95 9.25 7.58
C MET A 299 7.87 10.65 8.20
N THR A 300 6.69 11.09 8.64
CA THR A 300 6.49 12.43 9.24
C THR A 300 6.89 12.50 10.72
N GLY A 301 7.31 11.40 11.32
CA GLY A 301 7.69 11.36 12.74
C GLY A 301 6.53 11.51 13.73
N LYS A 302 5.29 11.43 13.26
CA LYS A 302 4.09 11.41 14.13
C LYS A 302 4.01 10.05 14.83
N LYS A 303 4.61 9.94 16.02
CA LYS A 303 4.62 8.68 16.81
C LYS A 303 3.25 8.25 17.30
N ASP A 304 2.28 9.16 17.37
CA ASP A 304 0.94 8.94 17.92
C ASP A 304 -0.11 9.69 17.11
N SER A 305 -0.24 9.45 15.81
CA SER A 305 -1.54 9.74 15.20
C SER A 305 -2.51 8.69 15.77
N ILE A 306 -3.15 9.06 16.90
CA ILE A 306 -4.31 8.37 17.44
C ILE A 306 -5.44 8.62 16.43
N SER A 307 -5.32 7.98 15.28
CA SER A 307 -6.44 7.90 14.36
C SER A 307 -7.42 6.90 14.95
N ILE A 308 -8.48 7.42 15.56
CA ILE A 308 -9.70 6.63 15.78
C ILE A 308 -10.30 6.44 14.38
N ARG A 309 -9.76 5.47 13.63
CA ARG A 309 -10.38 5.11 12.35
C ARG A 309 -11.76 4.54 12.64
N PRO A 310 -12.79 4.93 11.87
CA PRO A 310 -14.11 4.33 12.01
C PRO A 310 -13.94 2.81 11.96
N LYS A 311 -14.65 2.12 12.84
CA LYS A 311 -14.92 0.71 12.61
C LYS A 311 -15.83 0.69 11.39
N THR A 312 -15.25 0.56 10.19
CA THR A 312 -16.03 0.08 9.05
C THR A 312 -16.69 -1.19 9.55
N PRO A 313 -18.02 -1.35 9.43
CA PRO A 313 -18.63 -2.65 9.63
C PRO A 313 -17.87 -3.58 8.71
N SER A 314 -17.02 -4.42 9.26
CA SER A 314 -16.31 -5.42 8.48
C SER A 314 -17.39 -6.37 7.99
N TYR A 315 -17.83 -6.18 6.75
CA TYR A 315 -18.26 -7.33 5.99
C TYR A 315 -16.97 -8.14 5.83
N GLU A 316 -16.73 -9.05 6.77
CA GLU A 316 -15.66 -10.03 6.63
C GLU A 316 -15.97 -10.81 5.36
N GLN A 317 -15.43 -10.36 4.26
CA GLN A 317 -15.34 -11.21 3.09
C GLN A 317 -14.40 -12.33 3.53
N VAL A 318 -14.97 -13.50 3.71
CA VAL A 318 -14.21 -14.69 4.08
C VAL A 318 -13.35 -15.06 2.88
N TYR A 319 -12.10 -14.62 2.91
CA TYR A 319 -11.10 -15.01 1.92
C TYR A 319 -10.64 -16.43 2.24
N LEU A 320 -11.13 -17.37 1.46
CA LEU A 320 -10.71 -18.75 1.55
C LEU A 320 -9.38 -18.91 0.77
N SER A 321 -8.35 -19.42 1.41
CA SER A 321 -7.19 -19.91 0.68
C SER A 321 -7.62 -20.99 -0.32
N ASP A 322 -6.85 -21.22 -1.40
CA ASP A 322 -7.17 -22.22 -2.43
C ASP A 322 -7.43 -23.61 -1.82
N ARG A 323 -6.66 -23.98 -0.80
CA ARG A 323 -6.85 -25.22 -0.05
C ARG A 323 -8.18 -25.27 0.73
N GLN A 324 -8.57 -24.14 1.34
CA GLN A 324 -9.86 -24.01 2.04
C GLN A 324 -11.04 -23.99 1.06
N ALA A 325 -10.91 -23.26 -0.06
CA ALA A 325 -11.93 -23.20 -1.11
C ALA A 325 -12.17 -24.58 -1.71
N LYS A 326 -11.12 -25.33 -2.04
CA LYS A 326 -11.21 -26.72 -2.49
C LYS A 326 -11.86 -27.61 -1.44
N SER A 327 -11.48 -27.48 -0.17
CA SER A 327 -12.08 -28.29 0.92
C SER A 327 -13.57 -28.02 1.08
N VAL A 328 -13.99 -26.76 1.05
CA VAL A 328 -15.41 -26.38 1.09
C VAL A 328 -16.16 -26.90 -0.14
N PHE A 329 -15.60 -26.74 -1.32
CA PHE A 329 -16.20 -27.24 -2.56
C PHE A 329 -16.40 -28.74 -2.51
N TYR A 330 -15.39 -29.55 -2.22
CA TYR A 330 -15.50 -30.99 -2.17
C TYR A 330 -16.45 -31.46 -1.07
N SER A 331 -16.46 -30.84 0.10
CA SER A 331 -17.37 -31.22 1.18
C SER A 331 -18.83 -30.93 0.82
N THR A 332 -19.13 -29.77 0.24
CA THR A 332 -20.50 -29.36 -0.06
C THR A 332 -21.05 -30.01 -1.33
N VAL A 333 -20.24 -30.14 -2.39
CA VAL A 333 -20.70 -30.60 -3.70
C VAL A 333 -20.61 -32.12 -3.86
N MET A 334 -19.65 -32.77 -3.19
CA MET A 334 -19.45 -34.22 -3.32
C MET A 334 -19.86 -34.99 -2.07
N VAL A 335 -19.32 -34.63 -0.90
CA VAL A 335 -19.50 -35.47 0.32
C VAL A 335 -20.93 -35.39 0.82
N ILE A 336 -21.52 -34.21 0.95
CA ILE A 336 -22.90 -34.07 1.43
C ILE A 336 -23.94 -34.73 0.51
N PRO A 337 -23.95 -34.51 -0.81
CA PRO A 337 -24.86 -35.21 -1.70
C PRO A 337 -24.66 -36.74 -1.74
N ALA A 338 -23.41 -37.19 -1.70
CA ALA A 338 -23.12 -38.64 -1.65
C ALA A 338 -23.66 -39.28 -0.35
N ALA A 339 -23.53 -38.62 0.78
CA ALA A 339 -24.09 -39.07 2.04
C ALA A 339 -25.64 -39.21 1.99
N PHE A 340 -26.33 -38.21 1.41
CA PHE A 340 -27.77 -38.29 1.21
C PHE A 340 -28.18 -39.41 0.23
N ALA A 341 -27.43 -39.59 -0.86
CA ALA A 341 -27.68 -40.69 -1.81
C ALA A 341 -27.51 -42.07 -1.12
N LEU A 342 -26.46 -42.26 -0.34
CA LEU A 342 -26.25 -43.47 0.41
C LEU A 342 -27.35 -43.74 1.44
N LEU A 343 -27.79 -42.72 2.17
CA LEU A 343 -28.94 -42.84 3.08
C LEU A 343 -30.22 -43.20 2.35
N GLY A 344 -30.47 -42.56 1.16
CA GLY A 344 -31.62 -42.89 0.32
C GLY A 344 -31.63 -44.33 -0.16
N VAL A 345 -30.47 -44.84 -0.63
CA VAL A 345 -30.30 -46.23 -1.00
C VAL A 345 -30.50 -47.17 0.18
N GLY A 346 -29.96 -46.81 1.36
CA GLY A 346 -30.15 -47.61 2.58
C GLY A 346 -31.62 -47.74 2.99
N VAL A 347 -32.37 -46.61 2.95
CA VAL A 347 -33.83 -46.63 3.21
C VAL A 347 -34.58 -47.43 2.16
N TRP A 348 -34.21 -47.32 0.88
CA TRP A 348 -34.85 -48.05 -0.21
C TRP A 348 -34.64 -49.56 -0.05
N VAL A 349 -33.40 -50.00 0.21
CA VAL A 349 -33.09 -51.43 0.45
C VAL A 349 -33.85 -51.98 1.67
N ARG A 350 -33.88 -51.20 2.76
CA ARG A 350 -34.65 -51.61 3.98
C ARG A 350 -36.15 -51.74 3.68
N ARG A 351 -36.75 -50.85 2.90
CA ARG A 351 -38.19 -50.93 2.53
C ARG A 351 -38.47 -52.07 1.57
N ARG A 352 -37.52 -52.49 0.74
CA ARG A 352 -37.69 -53.59 -0.23
C ARG A 352 -37.59 -54.98 0.48
N ASN A 353 -36.96 -55.05 1.63
CA ASN A 353 -36.79 -56.30 2.39
C ASN A 353 -37.79 -56.45 3.55
N LEU A 354 -38.75 -55.52 3.66
CA LEU A 354 -39.94 -55.57 4.47
C LEU A 354 -41.15 -55.92 3.60
#